data_a7d6cb8830b2271a4ab2fad4343145ea
#
_entry.id   a7d6cb8830b2271a4ab2fad4343145ea
#
_cell.length_a   1.000
_cell.length_b   1.000
_cell.length_c   1.000
_cell.angle_alpha   90.00
_cell.angle_beta   90.00
_cell.angle_gamma   90.00
#
_symmetry.space_group_name_H-M   'P 1'
#
loop_
_entity.id
_entity.type
_entity.pdbx_description
1 polymer ?
#
loop_
_entity_poly.entity_id
_entity_poly.type
_entity_poly.pdbx_seq_one_letter_code
_entity_poly.pdbx_strand_id
1 'polypeptide(L)'
;MDGWGVRLAYLFSRYPVISQTFIDTEMLAMERAGVELEIFSIYPPPTSFRHGHAARLKAPIHYAPPQSILKLGEQRAKAEGRWPAELIAAHDRKYGTDYKAGLRARNALYFADLFKQRGFTHLHVHFANRAAMTGLYVKAISGLPFSMSTHGQDYMVDLGNHDLLREICAGAEFVANETEWSTNELRRLCPDSADKMLRVFNGMDLANFAGTVAGSNNAVPRIVSTGRLIEFKGFHHLIAACGLLKSRGLEFACDIIGEGPWRPQLQQAIDAGGLGGCVRLRGALPQEEVFSALRSADIFTLPCIVDRNGASDVFPTVILEAMASARPVVSTHIAGVPEQIEHGETGFICQPGDEAGLADALEKLLRSPELRTQMGAAGQRRVQAEFAVDHTVKSLLAQYEKHVQPAPPHAAKPVGLALLLAEWPAPERHEAELVQLAQQLPESRAYVLNASATPVADSWRKTLPHCEFLPDAMVVEGEWQQQKDLRHRAEVLRGEIGSKMATEDFLAHARHALSLLRLLRRDQVRHVHAASVRELPVAWLLKKLGGVSISASLDDKVALHDETLTVLLKECAGIRVMRGRMEEKIPKPQGGSGPYVLVHKSGRGFEPEWMGKLKGWGA
;
A
#
# COMPACT_ATOMS: atom_id res chain seq x y z
N MET A 1 -6.00 -18.19 -21.12
CA MET A 1 -6.28 -16.75 -21.29
C MET A 1 -4.91 -16.10 -21.41
N ASP A 2 -4.55 -15.74 -22.62
CA ASP A 2 -3.31 -15.03 -22.88
C ASP A 2 -3.39 -13.70 -22.11
N GLY A 3 -2.36 -13.41 -21.33
CA GLY A 3 -2.35 -12.26 -20.41
C GLY A 3 -2.67 -10.97 -21.15
N TRP A 4 -3.34 -10.04 -20.50
CA TRP A 4 -3.82 -8.74 -21.03
C TRP A 4 -2.75 -7.88 -21.68
N GLY A 5 -1.48 -8.26 -21.63
CA GLY A 5 -0.34 -7.52 -22.21
C GLY A 5 -0.11 -6.13 -21.59
N VAL A 6 -0.88 -5.77 -20.57
CA VAL A 6 -0.75 -4.49 -19.86
C VAL A 6 -0.07 -4.72 -18.52
N ARG A 7 0.99 -3.98 -18.27
CA ARG A 7 1.70 -4.00 -17.00
C ARG A 7 1.56 -2.67 -16.29
N LEU A 8 0.82 -2.66 -15.18
CA LEU A 8 0.43 -1.45 -14.48
C LEU A 8 1.32 -1.17 -13.27
N ALA A 9 1.79 0.07 -13.15
CA ALA A 9 2.33 0.61 -11.92
C ALA A 9 1.23 1.40 -11.19
N TYR A 10 0.87 1.00 -9.97
CA TYR A 10 -0.04 1.76 -9.10
C TYR A 10 0.76 2.68 -8.19
N LEU A 11 0.59 3.99 -8.28
CA LEU A 11 1.34 4.96 -7.49
C LEU A 11 0.46 5.65 -6.43
N PHE A 12 0.94 5.62 -5.21
CA PHE A 12 0.30 6.26 -4.06
C PHE A 12 1.22 7.27 -3.39
N SER A 13 0.62 8.30 -2.82
CA SER A 13 1.35 9.17 -1.90
C SER A 13 1.84 8.36 -0.69
N ARG A 14 0.96 7.48 -0.16
CA ARG A 14 1.21 6.63 0.99
C ARG A 14 0.33 5.39 0.91
N TYR A 15 0.93 4.21 1.06
CA TYR A 15 0.21 2.93 1.01
C TYR A 15 0.90 1.91 1.92
N PRO A 16 0.16 1.00 2.61
CA PRO A 16 -1.30 1.03 2.77
C PRO A 16 -1.77 2.07 3.80
N VAL A 17 -3.04 2.45 3.70
CA VAL A 17 -3.71 3.34 4.66
C VAL A 17 -5.02 2.67 5.13
N ILE A 18 -5.23 2.62 6.45
CA ILE A 18 -6.36 1.91 7.08
C ILE A 18 -7.72 2.26 6.48
N SER A 19 -7.95 3.53 6.12
CA SER A 19 -9.24 4.01 5.60
C SER A 19 -9.42 3.84 4.08
N GLN A 20 -8.49 3.17 3.38
CA GLN A 20 -8.47 3.03 1.92
C GLN A 20 -8.67 1.59 1.46
N THR A 21 -9.51 0.83 2.16
CA THR A 21 -9.79 -0.59 1.87
C THR A 21 -10.40 -0.84 0.48
N PHE A 22 -11.09 0.15 -0.09
CA PHE A 22 -11.64 0.08 -1.43
C PHE A 22 -10.56 -0.06 -2.51
N ILE A 23 -9.38 0.54 -2.29
CA ILE A 23 -8.23 0.40 -3.19
C ILE A 23 -7.69 -1.05 -3.16
N ASP A 24 -7.57 -1.64 -1.97
CA ASP A 24 -7.17 -3.04 -1.84
C ASP A 24 -8.17 -3.96 -2.56
N THR A 25 -9.47 -3.66 -2.44
CA THR A 25 -10.56 -4.38 -3.10
C THR A 25 -10.44 -4.30 -4.63
N GLU A 26 -10.17 -3.12 -5.17
CA GLU A 26 -9.92 -2.91 -6.61
C GLU A 26 -8.70 -3.71 -7.08
N MET A 27 -7.55 -3.55 -6.42
CA MET A 27 -6.31 -4.23 -6.81
C MET A 27 -6.43 -5.76 -6.73
N LEU A 28 -7.08 -6.31 -5.69
CA LEU A 28 -7.36 -7.74 -5.59
C LEU A 28 -8.24 -8.23 -6.74
N ALA A 29 -9.21 -7.43 -7.15
CA ALA A 29 -10.08 -7.78 -8.27
C ALA A 29 -9.34 -7.67 -9.62
N MET A 30 -8.47 -6.69 -9.79
CA MET A 30 -7.58 -6.59 -10.96
C MET A 30 -6.64 -7.80 -11.08
N GLU A 31 -6.05 -8.27 -9.96
CA GLU A 31 -5.25 -9.50 -9.94
C GLU A 31 -6.08 -10.74 -10.33
N ARG A 32 -7.33 -10.83 -9.84
CA ARG A 32 -8.26 -11.93 -10.23
C ARG A 32 -8.59 -11.90 -11.73
N ALA A 33 -8.67 -10.71 -12.31
CA ALA A 33 -8.86 -10.53 -13.75
C ALA A 33 -7.61 -10.80 -14.60
N GLY A 34 -6.47 -11.15 -13.96
CA GLY A 34 -5.23 -11.51 -14.65
C GLY A 34 -4.35 -10.31 -15.02
N VAL A 35 -4.58 -9.15 -14.43
CA VAL A 35 -3.74 -7.95 -14.64
C VAL A 35 -2.45 -8.07 -13.85
N GLU A 36 -1.31 -7.89 -14.51
CA GLU A 36 -0.02 -7.73 -13.84
C GLU A 36 0.10 -6.30 -13.31
N LEU A 37 0.15 -6.18 -11.98
CA LEU A 37 0.32 -4.88 -11.33
C LEU A 37 1.38 -4.92 -10.23
N GLU A 38 2.06 -3.80 -10.02
CA GLU A 38 2.95 -3.57 -8.89
C GLU A 38 2.56 -2.25 -8.21
N ILE A 39 2.75 -2.19 -6.90
CA ILE A 39 2.32 -1.07 -6.05
C ILE A 39 3.54 -0.23 -5.67
N PHE A 40 3.44 1.08 -5.83
CA PHE A 40 4.51 2.04 -5.54
C PHE A 40 4.01 3.10 -4.56
N SER A 41 4.74 3.33 -3.49
CA SER A 41 4.42 4.32 -2.46
C SER A 41 5.54 5.33 -2.29
N ILE A 42 5.21 6.63 -2.37
CA ILE A 42 6.17 7.72 -2.21
C ILE A 42 6.70 7.78 -0.76
N TYR A 43 5.81 7.52 0.21
CA TYR A 43 6.12 7.52 1.63
C TYR A 43 5.71 6.20 2.29
N PRO A 44 6.38 5.79 3.36
CA PRO A 44 5.95 4.63 4.14
C PRO A 44 4.55 4.87 4.76
N PRO A 45 3.83 3.80 5.14
CA PRO A 45 2.55 3.92 5.80
C PRO A 45 2.68 4.62 7.17
N PRO A 46 1.60 5.25 7.66
CA PRO A 46 1.66 5.99 8.93
C PRO A 46 1.69 5.07 10.17
N THR A 47 1.31 3.81 10.01
CA THR A 47 1.28 2.78 11.06
C THR A 47 1.69 1.42 10.53
N SER A 48 2.06 0.50 11.41
CA SER A 48 2.33 -0.90 11.06
C SER A 48 1.06 -1.73 10.85
N PHE A 49 -0.10 -1.21 11.22
CA PHE A 49 -1.38 -1.92 11.05
C PHE A 49 -1.67 -2.25 9.58
N ARG A 50 -2.19 -3.45 9.36
CA ARG A 50 -2.62 -3.93 8.04
C ARG A 50 -3.96 -4.67 8.19
N HIS A 51 -4.86 -4.46 7.24
CA HIS A 51 -6.06 -5.29 7.14
C HIS A 51 -5.70 -6.71 6.69
N GLY A 52 -6.44 -7.72 7.18
CA GLY A 52 -6.19 -9.12 6.84
C GLY A 52 -6.29 -9.40 5.33
N HIS A 53 -7.19 -8.72 4.63
CA HIS A 53 -7.35 -8.89 3.17
C HIS A 53 -6.12 -8.38 2.37
N ALA A 54 -5.38 -7.38 2.85
CA ALA A 54 -4.17 -6.90 2.18
C ALA A 54 -3.08 -7.98 2.06
N ALA A 55 -3.09 -9.00 2.94
CA ALA A 55 -2.19 -10.15 2.83
C ALA A 55 -2.49 -11.06 1.62
N ARG A 56 -3.68 -10.95 1.02
CA ARG A 56 -4.08 -11.71 -0.19
C ARG A 56 -3.51 -11.11 -1.48
N LEU A 57 -3.09 -9.83 -1.47
CA LEU A 57 -2.45 -9.19 -2.61
C LEU A 57 -1.13 -9.89 -2.94
N LYS A 58 -0.97 -10.28 -4.20
CA LYS A 58 0.28 -10.88 -4.74
C LYS A 58 1.23 -9.79 -5.22
N ALA A 59 0.69 -8.65 -5.64
CA ALA A 59 1.45 -7.50 -6.14
C ALA A 59 2.53 -7.08 -5.13
N PRO A 60 3.78 -6.95 -5.55
CA PRO A 60 4.84 -6.44 -4.71
C PRO A 60 4.60 -4.95 -4.42
N ILE A 61 4.94 -4.52 -3.20
CA ILE A 61 4.87 -3.13 -2.79
C ILE A 61 6.29 -2.56 -2.75
N HIS A 62 6.50 -1.46 -3.46
CA HIS A 62 7.76 -0.73 -3.50
C HIS A 62 7.62 0.60 -2.80
N TYR A 63 8.59 0.95 -1.99
CA TYR A 63 8.66 2.24 -1.34
C TYR A 63 9.82 3.05 -1.91
N ALA A 64 9.61 4.35 -2.11
CA ALA A 64 10.74 5.21 -2.44
C ALA A 64 11.78 5.14 -1.32
N PRO A 65 13.09 5.10 -1.65
CA PRO A 65 14.14 5.10 -0.65
C PRO A 65 14.15 6.44 0.12
N PRO A 66 14.85 6.51 1.27
CA PRO A 66 14.97 7.74 2.05
C PRO A 66 15.44 8.93 1.20
N GLN A 67 15.03 10.14 1.60
CA GLN A 67 15.36 11.37 0.88
C GLN A 67 16.88 11.60 0.72
N SER A 68 17.70 11.08 1.62
CA SER A 68 19.16 11.09 1.48
C SER A 68 19.62 10.37 0.21
N ILE A 69 19.08 9.20 -0.06
CA ILE A 69 19.37 8.39 -1.24
C ILE A 69 18.80 9.05 -2.51
N LEU A 70 17.54 9.54 -2.44
CA LEU A 70 16.93 10.25 -3.57
C LEU A 70 17.73 11.52 -3.96
N LYS A 71 18.35 12.23 -3.00
CA LYS A 71 19.25 13.36 -3.27
C LYS A 71 20.52 12.93 -4.03
N LEU A 72 21.04 11.74 -3.77
CA LEU A 72 22.15 11.20 -4.57
C LEU A 72 21.70 10.92 -6.00
N GLY A 73 20.49 10.38 -6.19
CA GLY A 73 19.87 10.23 -7.51
C GLY A 73 19.72 11.57 -8.26
N GLU A 74 19.31 12.63 -7.56
CA GLU A 74 19.28 14.00 -8.09
C GLU A 74 20.65 14.49 -8.52
N GLN A 75 21.68 14.32 -7.67
CA GLN A 75 23.07 14.73 -8.00
C GLN A 75 23.58 13.98 -9.23
N ARG A 76 23.31 12.68 -9.33
CA ARG A 76 23.61 11.88 -10.51
C ARG A 76 22.91 12.42 -11.76
N ALA A 77 21.62 12.68 -11.69
CA ALA A 77 20.85 13.20 -12.81
C ALA A 77 21.32 14.58 -13.27
N LYS A 78 21.73 15.45 -12.32
CA LYS A 78 22.36 16.76 -12.65
C LYS A 78 23.67 16.57 -13.40
N ALA A 79 24.53 15.67 -12.97
CA ALA A 79 25.80 15.36 -13.64
C ALA A 79 25.61 14.75 -15.06
N GLU A 80 24.50 14.02 -15.26
CA GLU A 80 24.12 13.41 -16.55
C GLU A 80 23.26 14.34 -17.45
N GLY A 81 22.94 15.55 -17.00
CA GLY A 81 22.07 16.49 -17.74
C GLY A 81 20.60 16.08 -17.81
N ARG A 82 20.15 15.14 -16.98
CA ARG A 82 18.76 14.61 -16.95
C ARG A 82 17.87 15.29 -15.91
N TRP A 83 18.41 16.17 -15.08
CA TRP A 83 17.61 16.86 -14.06
C TRP A 83 16.66 17.88 -14.69
N PRO A 84 15.35 17.83 -14.44
CA PRO A 84 14.35 18.65 -15.12
C PRO A 84 14.27 20.07 -14.51
N ALA A 85 15.37 20.83 -14.52
CA ALA A 85 15.48 22.14 -13.86
C ALA A 85 14.48 23.16 -14.40
N GLU A 86 14.25 23.19 -15.72
CA GLU A 86 13.32 24.12 -16.37
C GLU A 86 11.86 23.82 -16.01
N LEU A 87 11.48 22.54 -15.97
CA LEU A 87 10.16 22.09 -15.55
C LEU A 87 9.88 22.51 -14.10
N ILE A 88 10.84 22.32 -13.20
CA ILE A 88 10.75 22.73 -11.80
C ILE A 88 10.58 24.24 -11.69
N ALA A 89 11.43 25.01 -12.37
CA ALA A 89 11.35 26.47 -12.35
C ALA A 89 10.03 27.01 -12.95
N ALA A 90 9.52 26.39 -14.01
CA ALA A 90 8.22 26.75 -14.59
C ALA A 90 7.08 26.49 -13.62
N HIS A 91 7.10 25.34 -12.94
CA HIS A 91 6.10 24.99 -11.94
C HIS A 91 6.13 25.94 -10.74
N ASP A 92 7.33 26.21 -10.18
CA ASP A 92 7.47 27.13 -9.04
C ASP A 92 7.02 28.56 -9.38
N ARG A 93 7.26 29.03 -10.61
CA ARG A 93 6.73 30.33 -11.08
C ARG A 93 5.21 30.33 -11.19
N LYS A 94 4.60 29.23 -11.64
CA LYS A 94 3.15 29.14 -11.90
C LYS A 94 2.33 28.90 -10.64
N TYR A 95 2.81 28.05 -9.73
CA TYR A 95 2.04 27.56 -8.58
C TYR A 95 2.65 27.94 -7.23
N GLY A 96 3.86 28.47 -7.20
CA GLY A 96 4.60 28.75 -5.97
C GLY A 96 5.39 27.55 -5.43
N THR A 97 6.30 27.83 -4.50
CA THR A 97 7.26 26.86 -3.95
C THR A 97 6.65 25.90 -2.92
N ASP A 98 5.44 26.17 -2.43
CA ASP A 98 4.74 25.34 -1.42
C ASP A 98 4.40 23.94 -1.96
N TYR A 99 4.23 23.81 -3.27
CA TYR A 99 4.03 22.52 -3.94
C TYR A 99 5.30 21.68 -4.03
N LYS A 100 6.46 22.25 -3.69
CA LYS A 100 7.76 21.56 -3.59
C LYS A 100 8.13 20.82 -4.88
N ALA A 101 8.10 21.52 -6.02
CA ALA A 101 8.35 20.97 -7.35
C ALA A 101 9.66 20.15 -7.42
N GLY A 102 10.75 20.62 -6.83
CA GLY A 102 12.02 19.89 -6.78
C GLY A 102 11.93 18.54 -6.03
N LEU A 103 11.11 18.46 -4.96
CA LEU A 103 10.86 17.18 -4.26
C LEU A 103 10.03 16.24 -5.14
N ARG A 104 9.03 16.76 -5.88
CA ARG A 104 8.21 15.95 -6.80
C ARG A 104 9.06 15.42 -7.95
N ALA A 105 9.89 16.26 -8.55
CA ALA A 105 10.82 15.88 -9.61
C ALA A 105 11.80 14.79 -9.14
N ARG A 106 12.32 14.89 -7.91
CA ARG A 106 13.22 13.89 -7.33
C ARG A 106 12.56 12.52 -7.19
N ASN A 107 11.35 12.49 -6.64
CA ASN A 107 10.58 11.25 -6.54
C ASN A 107 10.23 10.69 -7.93
N ALA A 108 9.80 11.56 -8.84
CA ALA A 108 9.42 11.17 -10.20
C ALA A 108 10.61 10.61 -10.99
N LEU A 109 11.80 11.20 -10.86
CA LEU A 109 13.01 10.70 -11.49
C LEU A 109 13.34 9.26 -11.06
N TYR A 110 13.25 9.00 -9.75
CA TYR A 110 13.46 7.66 -9.21
C TYR A 110 12.46 6.66 -9.78
N PHE A 111 11.17 6.99 -9.76
CA PHE A 111 10.13 6.11 -10.28
C PHE A 111 10.21 5.96 -11.81
N ALA A 112 10.53 7.01 -12.54
CA ALA A 112 10.70 6.95 -13.99
C ALA A 112 11.82 5.99 -14.40
N ASP A 113 12.98 6.08 -13.74
CA ASP A 113 14.09 5.15 -13.97
C ASP A 113 13.68 3.69 -13.61
N LEU A 114 12.98 3.50 -12.49
CA LEU A 114 12.51 2.20 -12.03
C LEU A 114 11.44 1.61 -12.99
N PHE A 115 10.47 2.39 -13.41
CA PHE A 115 9.40 1.94 -14.31
C PHE A 115 9.96 1.55 -15.67
N LYS A 116 10.90 2.34 -16.22
CA LYS A 116 11.60 2.00 -17.46
C LYS A 116 12.39 0.69 -17.34
N GLN A 117 13.14 0.52 -16.23
CA GLN A 117 13.92 -0.69 -15.98
C GLN A 117 13.02 -1.95 -15.89
N ARG A 118 11.82 -1.80 -15.32
CA ARG A 118 10.87 -2.89 -15.11
C ARG A 118 9.89 -3.08 -16.26
N GLY A 119 9.94 -2.24 -17.30
CA GLY A 119 9.10 -2.36 -18.49
C GLY A 119 7.62 -2.08 -18.25
N PHE A 120 7.28 -1.16 -17.32
CA PHE A 120 5.91 -0.69 -17.18
C PHE A 120 5.48 0.12 -18.40
N THR A 121 4.23 -0.09 -18.82
CA THR A 121 3.64 0.60 -19.98
C THR A 121 2.65 1.67 -19.59
N HIS A 122 2.17 1.64 -18.34
CA HIS A 122 1.22 2.62 -17.84
C HIS A 122 1.35 2.80 -16.32
N LEU A 123 1.11 4.04 -15.87
CA LEU A 123 1.06 4.43 -14.47
C LEU A 123 -0.38 4.77 -14.11
N HIS A 124 -0.95 4.10 -13.10
CA HIS A 124 -2.23 4.48 -12.51
C HIS A 124 -2.02 5.12 -11.14
N VAL A 125 -2.64 6.26 -10.92
CA VAL A 125 -2.45 7.05 -9.70
C VAL A 125 -3.77 7.17 -8.95
N HIS A 126 -3.81 6.82 -7.68
CA HIS A 126 -4.93 7.17 -6.83
C HIS A 126 -4.70 8.51 -6.14
N PHE A 127 -5.75 9.33 -6.14
CA PHE A 127 -5.82 10.70 -5.60
C PHE A 127 -5.15 11.78 -6.45
N ALA A 128 -5.92 12.81 -6.77
CA ALA A 128 -5.48 14.03 -7.48
C ALA A 128 -4.66 14.96 -6.55
N ASN A 129 -3.64 14.40 -5.89
CA ASN A 129 -2.80 15.13 -4.92
C ASN A 129 -1.30 14.98 -5.24
N ARG A 130 -0.48 14.80 -4.22
CA ARG A 130 0.99 14.64 -4.35
C ARG A 130 1.39 13.48 -5.25
N ALA A 131 0.60 12.39 -5.28
CA ALA A 131 0.87 11.25 -6.15
C ALA A 131 0.62 11.62 -7.62
N ALA A 132 -0.50 12.30 -7.92
CA ALA A 132 -0.81 12.76 -9.28
C ALA A 132 0.20 13.79 -9.80
N MET A 133 0.66 14.72 -8.95
CA MET A 133 1.78 15.60 -9.31
C MET A 133 3.04 14.80 -9.63
N THR A 134 3.35 13.76 -8.87
CA THR A 134 4.50 12.89 -9.17
C THR A 134 4.29 12.15 -10.48
N GLY A 135 3.08 11.66 -10.75
CA GLY A 135 2.71 11.03 -12.03
C GLY A 135 2.90 11.96 -13.24
N LEU A 136 2.45 13.22 -13.11
CA LEU A 136 2.67 14.25 -14.13
C LEU A 136 4.17 14.45 -14.44
N TYR A 137 5.01 14.51 -13.39
CA TYR A 137 6.45 14.62 -13.55
C TYR A 137 7.08 13.34 -14.13
N VAL A 138 6.60 12.14 -13.76
CA VAL A 138 7.04 10.88 -14.38
C VAL A 138 6.78 10.92 -15.88
N LYS A 139 5.56 11.32 -16.30
CA LYS A 139 5.22 11.48 -17.73
C LYS A 139 6.14 12.48 -18.42
N ALA A 140 6.38 13.64 -17.81
CA ALA A 140 7.26 14.67 -18.38
C ALA A 140 8.72 14.21 -18.52
N ILE A 141 9.24 13.39 -17.60
CA ILE A 141 10.63 12.91 -17.58
C ILE A 141 10.84 11.70 -18.50
N SER A 142 9.89 10.76 -18.53
CA SER A 142 10.07 9.46 -19.20
C SER A 142 9.14 9.20 -20.37
N GLY A 143 8.12 10.02 -20.56
CA GLY A 143 7.06 9.79 -21.56
C GLY A 143 6.05 8.71 -21.14
N LEU A 144 6.18 8.07 -19.97
CA LEU A 144 5.25 7.04 -19.50
C LEU A 144 3.85 7.66 -19.29
N PRO A 145 2.81 7.18 -19.99
CA PRO A 145 1.46 7.69 -19.81
C PRO A 145 0.91 7.34 -18.43
N PHE A 146 0.04 8.20 -17.91
CA PHE A 146 -0.64 7.92 -16.65
C PHE A 146 -2.14 8.22 -16.71
N SER A 147 -2.89 7.50 -15.88
CA SER A 147 -4.29 7.78 -15.57
C SER A 147 -4.45 7.96 -14.06
N MET A 148 -5.59 8.45 -13.63
CA MET A 148 -5.84 8.57 -12.20
C MET A 148 -7.29 8.27 -11.82
N SER A 149 -7.46 7.83 -10.53
CA SER A 149 -8.74 7.78 -9.84
C SER A 149 -8.80 8.86 -8.76
N THR A 150 -9.88 9.64 -8.74
CA THR A 150 -10.10 10.71 -7.76
C THR A 150 -11.13 10.29 -6.72
N HIS A 151 -11.03 10.84 -5.50
CA HIS A 151 -11.81 10.40 -4.33
C HIS A 151 -12.41 11.57 -3.52
N GLY A 152 -12.71 12.68 -4.18
CA GLY A 152 -13.38 13.84 -3.60
C GLY A 152 -12.44 14.76 -2.84
N GLN A 153 -12.10 14.44 -1.60
CA GLN A 153 -11.29 15.31 -0.74
C GLN A 153 -9.96 15.72 -1.38
N ASP A 154 -9.35 14.85 -2.19
CA ASP A 154 -8.07 15.06 -2.85
C ASP A 154 -8.06 16.29 -3.78
N TYR A 155 -9.12 16.50 -4.58
CA TYR A 155 -9.22 17.65 -5.47
C TYR A 155 -10.07 18.81 -4.90
N MET A 156 -10.98 18.51 -3.97
CA MET A 156 -11.82 19.56 -3.34
C MET A 156 -11.03 20.39 -2.32
N VAL A 157 -10.13 19.74 -1.55
CA VAL A 157 -9.44 20.38 -0.41
C VAL A 157 -7.92 20.18 -0.48
N ASP A 158 -7.43 18.94 -0.62
CA ASP A 158 -6.02 18.61 -0.36
C ASP A 158 -5.05 19.22 -1.37
N LEU A 159 -5.45 19.32 -2.65
CA LEU A 159 -4.62 19.93 -3.69
C LEU A 159 -4.56 21.44 -3.56
N GLY A 160 -5.68 22.10 -3.25
CA GLY A 160 -5.76 23.52 -2.98
C GLY A 160 -5.49 24.46 -4.16
N ASN A 161 -5.45 23.95 -5.41
CA ASN A 161 -5.19 24.76 -6.61
C ASN A 161 -5.85 24.16 -7.86
N HIS A 162 -6.84 24.85 -8.40
CA HIS A 162 -7.59 24.37 -9.56
C HIS A 162 -6.79 24.45 -10.87
N ASP A 163 -5.85 25.39 -11.02
CA ASP A 163 -5.02 25.43 -12.24
C ASP A 163 -4.06 24.26 -12.29
N LEU A 164 -3.52 23.86 -11.14
CA LEU A 164 -2.72 22.64 -11.03
C LEU A 164 -3.57 21.39 -11.29
N LEU A 165 -4.81 21.36 -10.79
CA LEU A 165 -5.76 20.28 -11.07
C LEU A 165 -6.02 20.15 -12.58
N ARG A 166 -6.25 21.29 -13.28
CA ARG A 166 -6.42 21.31 -14.74
C ARG A 166 -5.21 20.74 -15.47
N GLU A 167 -4.00 21.11 -15.03
CA GLU A 167 -2.77 20.59 -15.62
C GLU A 167 -2.61 19.09 -15.41
N ILE A 168 -2.93 18.58 -14.22
CA ILE A 168 -2.89 17.14 -13.91
C ILE A 168 -3.90 16.39 -14.76
N CYS A 169 -5.16 16.87 -14.85
CA CYS A 169 -6.21 16.24 -15.66
C CYS A 169 -5.85 16.26 -17.16
N ALA A 170 -5.30 17.37 -17.66
CA ALA A 170 -4.84 17.47 -19.05
C ALA A 170 -3.71 16.48 -19.35
N GLY A 171 -2.81 16.25 -18.40
CA GLY A 171 -1.71 15.29 -18.51
C GLY A 171 -2.15 13.82 -18.44
N ALA A 172 -3.26 13.49 -17.76
CA ALA A 172 -3.76 12.13 -17.65
C ALA A 172 -4.38 11.63 -18.97
N GLU A 173 -4.32 10.33 -19.23
CA GLU A 173 -5.02 9.68 -20.36
C GLU A 173 -6.52 9.60 -20.10
N PHE A 174 -6.90 9.24 -18.88
CA PHE A 174 -8.27 9.30 -18.38
C PHE A 174 -8.29 9.58 -16.88
N VAL A 175 -9.43 10.06 -16.39
CA VAL A 175 -9.69 10.37 -14.98
C VAL A 175 -10.95 9.63 -14.54
N ALA A 176 -10.79 8.61 -13.72
CA ALA A 176 -11.88 7.86 -13.12
C ALA A 176 -12.40 8.57 -11.86
N ASN A 177 -13.71 8.72 -11.76
CA ASN A 177 -14.38 9.39 -10.63
C ASN A 177 -15.43 8.46 -10.05
N GLU A 178 -15.54 8.42 -8.75
CA GLU A 178 -16.36 7.44 -8.06
C GLU A 178 -17.88 7.66 -8.18
N THR A 179 -18.33 8.83 -8.67
CA THR A 179 -19.76 9.17 -8.84
C THR A 179 -19.99 10.04 -10.08
N GLU A 180 -21.23 10.10 -10.57
CA GLU A 180 -21.61 11.06 -11.62
C GLU A 180 -21.52 12.49 -11.09
N TRP A 181 -21.87 12.72 -9.80
CA TRP A 181 -21.71 14.01 -9.15
C TRP A 181 -20.25 14.48 -9.24
N SER A 182 -19.28 13.66 -8.82
CA SER A 182 -17.85 14.01 -8.87
C SER A 182 -17.34 14.16 -10.30
N THR A 183 -17.85 13.34 -11.22
CA THR A 183 -17.51 13.44 -12.65
C THR A 183 -17.96 14.80 -13.22
N ASN A 184 -19.17 15.24 -12.91
CA ASN A 184 -19.71 16.52 -13.35
C ASN A 184 -18.99 17.69 -12.69
N GLU A 185 -18.65 17.58 -11.43
CA GLU A 185 -17.88 18.61 -10.72
C GLU A 185 -16.48 18.78 -11.32
N LEU A 186 -15.79 17.69 -11.63
CA LEU A 186 -14.48 17.75 -12.29
C LEU A 186 -14.58 18.29 -13.73
N ARG A 187 -15.61 17.92 -14.49
CA ARG A 187 -15.88 18.53 -15.81
C ARG A 187 -16.06 20.04 -15.72
N ARG A 188 -16.73 20.51 -14.68
CA ARG A 188 -16.89 21.95 -14.42
C ARG A 188 -15.57 22.64 -14.05
N LEU A 189 -14.75 21.99 -13.21
CA LEU A 189 -13.44 22.52 -12.79
C LEU A 189 -12.37 22.46 -13.88
N CYS A 190 -12.43 21.46 -14.75
CA CYS A 190 -11.45 21.16 -15.79
C CYS A 190 -12.12 20.95 -17.15
N PRO A 191 -12.77 21.99 -17.72
CA PRO A 191 -13.59 21.86 -18.93
C PRO A 191 -12.80 21.37 -20.15
N ASP A 192 -11.52 21.75 -20.28
CA ASP A 192 -10.65 21.36 -21.41
C ASP A 192 -10.26 19.87 -21.39
N SER A 193 -10.61 19.16 -20.32
CA SER A 193 -10.34 17.72 -20.14
C SER A 193 -11.62 16.93 -19.83
N ALA A 194 -12.79 17.50 -20.09
CA ALA A 194 -14.08 16.92 -19.74
C ALA A 194 -14.33 15.55 -20.41
N ASP A 195 -13.80 15.35 -21.61
CA ASP A 195 -13.87 14.12 -22.39
C ASP A 195 -13.06 12.95 -21.80
N LYS A 196 -12.08 13.25 -20.96
CA LYS A 196 -11.25 12.26 -20.26
C LYS A 196 -11.89 11.73 -18.96
N MET A 197 -12.98 12.36 -18.51
CA MET A 197 -13.58 12.06 -17.22
C MET A 197 -14.72 11.07 -17.34
N LEU A 198 -14.65 10.00 -16.55
CA LEU A 198 -15.64 8.94 -16.53
C LEU A 198 -15.96 8.50 -15.11
N ARG A 199 -17.18 8.00 -14.93
CA ARG A 199 -17.62 7.43 -13.66
C ARG A 199 -17.14 5.98 -13.54
N VAL A 200 -16.45 5.68 -12.44
CA VAL A 200 -16.05 4.31 -12.03
C VAL A 200 -16.26 4.19 -10.53
N PHE A 201 -17.31 3.52 -10.11
CA PHE A 201 -17.60 3.34 -8.68
C PHE A 201 -16.49 2.60 -7.93
N ASN A 202 -16.31 2.91 -6.65
CA ASN A 202 -15.56 2.06 -5.73
C ASN A 202 -16.39 0.80 -5.44
N GLY A 203 -16.08 -0.29 -6.11
CA GLY A 203 -16.85 -1.53 -6.04
C GLY A 203 -16.64 -2.31 -4.75
N MET A 204 -17.62 -3.19 -4.45
CA MET A 204 -17.63 -4.05 -3.28
C MET A 204 -17.22 -5.48 -3.61
N ASP A 205 -16.36 -6.09 -2.77
CA ASP A 205 -16.14 -7.56 -2.80
C ASP A 205 -17.31 -8.26 -2.07
N LEU A 206 -18.26 -8.72 -2.85
CA LEU A 206 -19.50 -9.31 -2.34
C LEU A 206 -19.29 -10.65 -1.61
N ALA A 207 -18.14 -11.30 -1.77
CA ALA A 207 -17.81 -12.53 -1.05
C ALA A 207 -17.82 -12.34 0.47
N ASN A 208 -17.48 -11.13 0.94
CA ASN A 208 -17.49 -10.79 2.37
C ASN A 208 -18.92 -10.75 2.98
N PHE A 209 -19.97 -10.70 2.13
CA PHE A 209 -21.37 -10.57 2.52
C PHE A 209 -22.21 -11.78 2.12
N ALA A 210 -21.58 -12.84 1.64
CA ALA A 210 -22.28 -14.08 1.26
C ALA A 210 -23.06 -14.67 2.45
N GLY A 211 -24.29 -15.12 2.20
CA GLY A 211 -25.17 -15.69 3.22
C GLY A 211 -25.83 -14.66 4.17
N THR A 212 -25.60 -13.36 3.98
CA THR A 212 -26.31 -12.33 4.76
C THR A 212 -27.79 -12.26 4.34
N VAL A 213 -28.67 -12.23 5.33
CA VAL A 213 -30.13 -12.15 5.12
C VAL A 213 -30.68 -10.85 5.68
N ALA A 214 -31.80 -10.40 5.11
CA ALA A 214 -32.52 -9.23 5.61
C ALA A 214 -33.25 -9.56 6.93
N GLY A 215 -33.40 -8.53 7.77
CA GLY A 215 -34.05 -8.67 9.08
C GLY A 215 -33.06 -8.96 10.18
N SER A 216 -33.50 -8.75 11.42
CA SER A 216 -32.77 -9.04 12.65
C SER A 216 -33.79 -9.42 13.74
N ASN A 217 -33.33 -10.12 14.78
CA ASN A 217 -34.15 -10.55 15.91
C ASN A 217 -33.78 -9.82 17.20
N ASN A 218 -33.30 -8.56 17.10
CA ASN A 218 -32.95 -7.78 18.27
C ASN A 218 -34.22 -7.36 19.04
N ALA A 219 -34.27 -7.66 20.34
CA ALA A 219 -35.37 -7.22 21.20
C ALA A 219 -35.48 -5.70 21.28
N VAL A 220 -34.34 -5.03 21.33
CA VAL A 220 -34.21 -3.57 21.19
C VAL A 220 -33.54 -3.28 19.85
N PRO A 221 -34.17 -2.54 18.93
CA PRO A 221 -33.59 -2.25 17.62
C PRO A 221 -32.25 -1.53 17.73
N ARG A 222 -31.30 -1.97 16.90
CA ARG A 222 -29.92 -1.46 16.90
C ARG A 222 -29.64 -0.61 15.67
N ILE A 223 -29.26 0.64 15.92
CA ILE A 223 -28.73 1.56 14.92
C ILE A 223 -27.20 1.45 14.94
N VAL A 224 -26.58 1.29 13.78
CA VAL A 224 -25.11 1.32 13.65
C VAL A 224 -24.71 2.44 12.71
N SER A 225 -23.63 3.12 13.08
CA SER A 225 -22.95 4.10 12.22
C SER A 225 -21.45 3.87 12.29
N THR A 226 -20.73 4.03 11.16
CA THR A 226 -19.29 3.81 11.15
C THR A 226 -18.55 4.81 10.26
N GLY A 227 -17.37 5.26 10.72
CA GLY A 227 -16.51 6.17 9.99
C GLY A 227 -15.50 6.89 10.89
N ARG A 228 -14.61 7.65 10.29
CA ARG A 228 -13.70 8.52 11.06
C ARG A 228 -14.52 9.56 11.85
N LEU A 229 -14.18 9.77 13.12
CA LEU A 229 -14.87 10.77 13.94
C LEU A 229 -14.37 12.18 13.60
N ILE A 230 -14.88 12.72 12.48
CA ILE A 230 -14.61 14.06 11.94
C ILE A 230 -15.91 14.76 11.59
N GLU A 231 -15.84 16.09 11.42
CA GLU A 231 -17.01 16.95 11.29
C GLU A 231 -17.98 16.52 10.19
N PHE A 232 -17.47 16.33 8.96
CA PHE A 232 -18.33 16.07 7.80
C PHE A 232 -19.02 14.69 7.82
N LYS A 233 -18.68 13.78 8.73
CA LYS A 233 -19.43 12.53 8.94
C LYS A 233 -20.76 12.73 9.67
N GLY A 234 -20.99 13.89 10.28
CA GLY A 234 -22.27 14.30 10.83
C GLY A 234 -22.74 13.54 12.07
N PHE A 235 -21.83 12.85 12.80
CA PHE A 235 -22.20 12.08 14.00
C PHE A 235 -22.85 12.91 15.10
N HIS A 236 -22.55 14.20 15.18
CA HIS A 236 -23.21 15.12 16.11
C HIS A 236 -24.71 15.30 15.78
N HIS A 237 -25.09 15.32 14.50
CA HIS A 237 -26.49 15.33 14.07
C HIS A 237 -27.18 13.99 14.38
N LEU A 238 -26.47 12.86 14.26
CA LEU A 238 -27.00 11.57 14.69
C LEU A 238 -27.30 11.56 16.19
N ILE A 239 -26.37 12.08 17.02
CA ILE A 239 -26.57 12.16 18.47
C ILE A 239 -27.76 13.05 18.81
N ALA A 240 -27.92 14.19 18.14
CA ALA A 240 -29.08 15.08 18.31
C ALA A 240 -30.39 14.36 17.91
N ALA A 241 -30.40 13.67 16.77
CA ALA A 241 -31.56 12.84 16.34
C ALA A 241 -31.88 11.72 17.35
N CYS A 242 -30.88 11.08 17.96
CA CYS A 242 -31.08 10.11 19.04
C CYS A 242 -31.76 10.77 20.27
N GLY A 243 -31.42 12.02 20.58
CA GLY A 243 -32.10 12.82 21.62
C GLY A 243 -33.57 12.99 21.32
N LEU A 244 -33.93 13.34 20.09
CA LEU A 244 -35.33 13.45 19.63
C LEU A 244 -36.06 12.10 19.71
N LEU A 245 -35.46 11.01 19.26
CA LEU A 245 -36.07 9.69 19.34
C LEU A 245 -36.35 9.27 20.79
N LYS A 246 -35.40 9.54 21.70
CA LYS A 246 -35.57 9.27 23.13
C LYS A 246 -36.70 10.10 23.73
N SER A 247 -36.80 11.40 23.40
CA SER A 247 -37.89 12.26 23.85
C SER A 247 -39.27 11.83 23.37
N ARG A 248 -39.35 11.11 22.21
CA ARG A 248 -40.55 10.47 21.66
C ARG A 248 -40.86 9.11 22.31
N GLY A 249 -40.09 8.70 23.31
CA GLY A 249 -40.28 7.41 24.03
C GLY A 249 -39.89 6.15 23.25
N LEU A 250 -39.03 6.26 22.23
CA LEU A 250 -38.57 5.12 21.46
C LEU A 250 -37.41 4.41 22.19
N GLU A 251 -37.48 3.08 22.19
CA GLU A 251 -36.40 2.22 22.67
C GLU A 251 -35.49 1.82 21.52
N PHE A 252 -34.19 2.09 21.65
CA PHE A 252 -33.16 1.73 20.66
C PHE A 252 -31.77 1.71 21.28
N ALA A 253 -30.83 1.04 20.62
CA ALA A 253 -29.40 1.16 20.88
C ALA A 253 -28.71 1.75 19.63
N CYS A 254 -27.76 2.69 19.82
CA CYS A 254 -26.99 3.30 18.76
C CYS A 254 -25.50 3.13 19.02
N ASP A 255 -24.82 2.37 18.16
CA ASP A 255 -23.37 2.17 18.21
C ASP A 255 -22.69 2.99 17.10
N ILE A 256 -21.79 3.91 17.47
CA ILE A 256 -20.95 4.69 16.57
C ILE A 256 -19.55 4.10 16.61
N ILE A 257 -19.09 3.54 15.47
CA ILE A 257 -17.82 2.81 15.34
C ILE A 257 -16.81 3.68 14.60
N GLY A 258 -15.66 3.92 15.20
CA GLY A 258 -14.57 4.67 14.61
C GLY A 258 -13.79 5.48 15.64
N GLU A 259 -12.72 6.11 15.17
CA GLU A 259 -11.87 7.01 15.94
C GLU A 259 -11.64 8.30 15.16
N GLY A 260 -11.28 9.36 15.89
CA GLY A 260 -10.95 10.64 15.28
C GLY A 260 -10.98 11.81 16.24
N PRO A 261 -10.57 13.00 15.78
CA PRO A 261 -10.41 14.19 16.61
C PRO A 261 -11.72 14.70 17.24
N TRP A 262 -12.88 14.31 16.68
CA TRP A 262 -14.19 14.73 17.20
C TRP A 262 -14.71 13.85 18.35
N ARG A 263 -13.99 12.79 18.74
CA ARG A 263 -14.42 11.91 19.83
C ARG A 263 -14.79 12.64 21.14
N PRO A 264 -13.99 13.62 21.64
CA PRO A 264 -14.35 14.34 22.87
C PRO A 264 -15.65 15.12 22.76
N GLN A 265 -15.86 15.82 21.64
CA GLN A 265 -17.07 16.62 21.37
C GLN A 265 -18.32 15.74 21.27
N LEU A 266 -18.19 14.59 20.60
CA LEU A 266 -19.28 13.62 20.47
C LEU A 266 -19.63 13.01 21.83
N GLN A 267 -18.65 12.66 22.66
CA GLN A 267 -18.89 12.16 24.02
C GLN A 267 -19.57 13.22 24.88
N GLN A 268 -19.12 14.48 24.81
CA GLN A 268 -19.78 15.59 25.52
C GLN A 268 -21.24 15.75 25.10
N ALA A 269 -21.56 15.61 23.80
CA ALA A 269 -22.94 15.70 23.31
C ALA A 269 -23.81 14.54 23.83
N ILE A 270 -23.26 13.31 23.90
CA ILE A 270 -23.94 12.15 24.49
C ILE A 270 -24.26 12.40 25.97
N ASP A 271 -23.28 12.88 26.73
CA ASP A 271 -23.40 13.11 28.18
C ASP A 271 -24.41 14.24 28.48
N ALA A 272 -24.30 15.38 27.75
CA ALA A 272 -25.20 16.50 27.87
C ALA A 272 -26.66 16.17 27.51
N GLY A 273 -26.85 15.30 26.51
CA GLY A 273 -28.18 14.78 26.12
C GLY A 273 -28.71 13.65 27.02
N GLY A 274 -27.93 13.22 28.02
CA GLY A 274 -28.28 12.06 28.87
C GLY A 274 -28.45 10.77 28.09
N LEU A 275 -27.72 10.59 26.96
CA LEU A 275 -27.90 9.51 26.00
C LEU A 275 -27.01 8.27 26.29
N GLY A 276 -26.18 8.28 27.34
CA GLY A 276 -25.23 7.20 27.65
C GLY A 276 -25.84 5.81 27.81
N GLY A 277 -27.17 5.73 28.08
CA GLY A 277 -27.89 4.43 28.13
C GLY A 277 -28.23 3.83 26.77
N CYS A 278 -28.24 4.63 25.68
CA CYS A 278 -28.63 4.18 24.34
C CYS A 278 -27.62 4.51 23.23
N VAL A 279 -26.69 5.45 23.43
CA VAL A 279 -25.68 5.82 22.41
C VAL A 279 -24.27 5.53 22.95
N ARG A 280 -23.44 4.85 22.14
CA ARG A 280 -22.07 4.48 22.52
C ARG A 280 -21.06 4.73 21.40
N LEU A 281 -19.90 5.31 21.77
CA LEU A 281 -18.71 5.40 20.91
C LEU A 281 -17.84 4.14 21.12
N ARG A 282 -17.84 3.23 20.13
CA ARG A 282 -17.20 1.91 20.23
C ARG A 282 -15.67 1.92 20.01
N GLY A 283 -15.13 3.04 19.53
CA GLY A 283 -13.74 3.08 19.06
C GLY A 283 -13.55 2.47 17.68
N ALA A 284 -12.30 2.42 17.21
CA ALA A 284 -11.94 1.74 15.97
C ALA A 284 -12.01 0.23 16.16
N LEU A 285 -12.61 -0.46 15.20
CA LEU A 285 -12.70 -1.93 15.16
C LEU A 285 -12.01 -2.47 13.91
N PRO A 286 -11.48 -3.71 13.94
CA PRO A 286 -11.08 -4.44 12.74
C PRO A 286 -12.25 -4.59 11.76
N GLN A 287 -11.95 -4.70 10.46
CA GLN A 287 -12.98 -4.75 9.42
C GLN A 287 -13.98 -5.88 9.61
N GLU A 288 -13.52 -7.06 10.02
CA GLU A 288 -14.36 -8.22 10.29
C GLU A 288 -15.37 -7.96 11.41
N GLU A 289 -14.97 -7.20 12.43
CA GLU A 289 -15.87 -6.80 13.52
C GLU A 289 -16.86 -5.72 13.07
N VAL A 290 -16.46 -4.80 12.18
CA VAL A 290 -17.37 -3.84 11.54
C VAL A 290 -18.43 -4.58 10.73
N PHE A 291 -18.05 -5.56 9.91
CA PHE A 291 -18.99 -6.38 9.16
C PHE A 291 -19.92 -7.18 10.07
N SER A 292 -19.41 -7.70 11.20
CA SER A 292 -20.24 -8.37 12.20
C SER A 292 -21.26 -7.41 12.82
N ALA A 293 -20.85 -6.19 13.15
CA ALA A 293 -21.72 -5.16 13.68
C ALA A 293 -22.83 -4.77 12.68
N LEU A 294 -22.48 -4.60 11.39
CA LEU A 294 -23.45 -4.31 10.32
C LEU A 294 -24.44 -5.46 10.16
N ARG A 295 -23.99 -6.72 10.13
CA ARG A 295 -24.89 -7.88 10.03
C ARG A 295 -25.84 -8.02 11.22
N SER A 296 -25.43 -7.57 12.41
CA SER A 296 -26.26 -7.61 13.62
C SER A 296 -27.13 -6.37 13.83
N ALA A 297 -26.95 -5.33 13.02
CA ALA A 297 -27.73 -4.10 13.09
C ALA A 297 -29.15 -4.29 12.54
N ASP A 298 -30.05 -3.40 12.91
CA ASP A 298 -31.39 -3.23 12.32
C ASP A 298 -31.41 -2.11 11.29
N ILE A 299 -30.66 -1.06 11.54
CA ILE A 299 -30.60 0.16 10.73
C ILE A 299 -29.14 0.62 10.66
N PHE A 300 -28.71 1.05 9.49
CA PHE A 300 -27.48 1.79 9.33
C PHE A 300 -27.78 3.26 9.08
N THR A 301 -26.99 4.16 9.65
CA THR A 301 -27.10 5.59 9.36
C THR A 301 -25.76 6.27 9.28
N LEU A 302 -25.60 7.19 8.32
CA LEU A 302 -24.44 8.06 8.19
C LEU A 302 -24.86 9.42 7.65
N PRO A 303 -25.17 10.40 8.52
CA PRO A 303 -25.73 11.70 8.12
C PRO A 303 -24.63 12.71 7.75
N CYS A 304 -23.89 12.43 6.68
CA CYS A 304 -22.81 13.29 6.20
C CYS A 304 -23.27 14.73 5.93
N ILE A 305 -22.35 15.67 6.12
CA ILE A 305 -22.54 17.10 5.83
C ILE A 305 -21.34 17.62 5.01
N VAL A 306 -21.43 18.84 4.50
CA VAL A 306 -20.25 19.64 4.11
C VAL A 306 -19.74 20.34 5.36
N ASP A 307 -18.46 20.16 5.71
CA ASP A 307 -17.87 20.87 6.83
C ASP A 307 -17.53 22.33 6.48
N ARG A 308 -17.11 23.09 7.49
CA ARG A 308 -16.73 24.51 7.34
C ARG A 308 -15.56 24.76 6.38
N ASN A 309 -14.79 23.74 6.01
CA ASN A 309 -13.67 23.81 5.08
C ASN A 309 -14.08 23.39 3.66
N GLY A 310 -15.35 23.02 3.44
CA GLY A 310 -15.85 22.52 2.16
C GLY A 310 -15.58 21.01 1.93
N ALA A 311 -15.05 20.30 2.93
CA ALA A 311 -14.86 18.86 2.80
C ALA A 311 -16.17 18.11 3.00
N SER A 312 -16.37 17.05 2.23
CA SER A 312 -17.51 16.14 2.35
C SER A 312 -17.13 14.74 1.90
N ASP A 313 -17.95 13.77 2.28
CA ASP A 313 -17.91 12.44 1.66
C ASP A 313 -18.55 12.48 0.27
N VAL A 314 -17.85 11.94 -0.70
CA VAL A 314 -18.39 11.82 -2.07
C VAL A 314 -19.06 10.46 -2.29
N PHE A 315 -18.44 9.38 -1.80
CA PHE A 315 -18.95 8.02 -1.98
C PHE A 315 -18.61 7.16 -0.76
N PRO A 316 -19.33 7.31 0.37
CA PRO A 316 -19.05 6.54 1.58
C PRO A 316 -19.31 5.03 1.36
N THR A 317 -18.25 4.26 1.20
CA THR A 317 -18.32 2.79 0.93
C THR A 317 -19.04 2.03 2.04
N VAL A 318 -19.04 2.54 3.27
CA VAL A 318 -19.76 1.95 4.40
C VAL A 318 -21.28 1.92 4.20
N ILE A 319 -21.85 2.78 3.35
CA ILE A 319 -23.24 2.72 2.91
C ILE A 319 -23.47 1.43 2.11
N LEU A 320 -22.59 1.14 1.16
CA LEU A 320 -22.66 -0.10 0.38
C LEU A 320 -22.43 -1.34 1.24
N GLU A 321 -21.55 -1.26 2.23
CA GLU A 321 -21.30 -2.34 3.20
C GLU A 321 -22.58 -2.65 4.02
N ALA A 322 -23.29 -1.61 4.44
CA ALA A 322 -24.56 -1.76 5.14
C ALA A 322 -25.66 -2.35 4.22
N MET A 323 -25.78 -1.86 3.00
CA MET A 323 -26.72 -2.39 2.00
C MET A 323 -26.39 -3.85 1.63
N ALA A 324 -25.11 -4.18 1.43
CA ALA A 324 -24.67 -5.56 1.20
C ALA A 324 -24.96 -6.47 2.40
N SER A 325 -24.97 -5.90 3.61
CA SER A 325 -25.40 -6.57 4.85
C SER A 325 -26.93 -6.65 4.98
N ALA A 326 -27.69 -6.30 3.95
CA ALA A 326 -29.16 -6.25 3.92
C ALA A 326 -29.74 -5.35 5.03
N ARG A 327 -29.09 -4.20 5.30
CA ARG A 327 -29.59 -3.19 6.26
C ARG A 327 -30.16 -2.01 5.50
N PRO A 328 -31.34 -1.48 5.89
CA PRO A 328 -31.84 -0.21 5.39
C PRO A 328 -30.92 0.92 5.82
N VAL A 329 -30.74 1.89 4.95
CA VAL A 329 -29.80 3.00 5.18
C VAL A 329 -30.55 4.33 5.35
N VAL A 330 -30.17 5.12 6.36
CA VAL A 330 -30.59 6.52 6.45
C VAL A 330 -29.35 7.40 6.29
N SER A 331 -29.35 8.29 5.30
CA SER A 331 -28.24 9.20 5.04
C SER A 331 -28.74 10.56 4.55
N THR A 332 -27.84 11.39 4.07
CA THR A 332 -28.15 12.78 3.68
C THR A 332 -27.94 13.02 2.20
N HIS A 333 -28.64 14.00 1.64
CA HIS A 333 -28.56 14.40 0.24
C HIS A 333 -27.27 15.20 0.00
N ILE A 334 -26.14 14.49 -0.10
CA ILE A 334 -24.82 15.09 -0.30
C ILE A 334 -24.04 14.35 -1.38
N ALA A 335 -23.39 15.09 -2.25
CA ALA A 335 -22.51 14.58 -3.29
C ALA A 335 -23.10 13.33 -3.99
N GLY A 336 -22.38 12.20 -4.00
CA GLY A 336 -22.80 10.94 -4.63
C GLY A 336 -23.67 10.02 -3.78
N VAL A 337 -24.06 10.39 -2.55
CA VAL A 337 -24.93 9.55 -1.69
C VAL A 337 -26.28 9.22 -2.38
N PRO A 338 -26.94 10.13 -3.12
CA PRO A 338 -28.15 9.81 -3.88
C PRO A 338 -27.94 8.80 -5.00
N GLU A 339 -26.72 8.55 -5.42
CA GLU A 339 -26.41 7.49 -6.40
C GLU A 339 -26.32 6.12 -5.74
N GLN A 340 -26.09 6.05 -4.42
CA GLN A 340 -26.03 4.80 -3.66
C GLN A 340 -27.42 4.37 -3.17
N ILE A 341 -28.24 5.30 -2.70
CA ILE A 341 -29.51 5.04 -2.01
C ILE A 341 -30.68 5.50 -2.88
N GLU A 342 -31.64 4.61 -3.14
CA GLU A 342 -32.95 4.96 -3.69
C GLU A 342 -33.90 5.33 -2.56
N HIS A 343 -34.25 6.61 -2.49
CA HIS A 343 -35.11 7.15 -1.43
C HIS A 343 -36.48 6.48 -1.42
N GLY A 344 -36.84 5.88 -0.28
CA GLY A 344 -38.10 5.16 -0.10
C GLY A 344 -38.07 3.68 -0.53
N GLU A 345 -37.03 3.23 -1.22
CA GLU A 345 -36.86 1.85 -1.68
C GLU A 345 -35.76 1.08 -0.97
N THR A 346 -34.55 1.64 -0.92
CA THR A 346 -33.41 1.01 -0.25
C THR A 346 -33.04 1.69 1.06
N GLY A 347 -33.67 2.82 1.36
CA GLY A 347 -33.44 3.62 2.55
C GLY A 347 -34.05 5.01 2.46
N PHE A 348 -33.65 5.91 3.34
CA PHE A 348 -34.11 7.29 3.34
C PHE A 348 -32.93 8.28 3.19
N ILE A 349 -33.17 9.34 2.41
CA ILE A 349 -32.24 10.45 2.24
C ILE A 349 -32.87 11.71 2.86
N CYS A 350 -32.19 12.29 3.85
CA CYS A 350 -32.60 13.52 4.54
C CYS A 350 -31.76 14.71 4.03
N GLN A 351 -32.15 15.93 4.39
CA GLN A 351 -31.31 17.10 4.15
C GLN A 351 -30.11 17.10 5.12
N PRO A 352 -28.90 17.53 4.67
CA PRO A 352 -27.76 17.68 5.55
C PRO A 352 -28.06 18.64 6.72
N GLY A 353 -27.76 18.23 7.96
CA GLY A 353 -28.02 19.00 9.16
C GLY A 353 -29.48 19.03 9.65
N ASP A 354 -30.40 18.35 8.95
CA ASP A 354 -31.80 18.22 9.38
C ASP A 354 -31.95 17.07 10.41
N GLU A 355 -31.77 17.40 11.67
CA GLU A 355 -31.84 16.45 12.79
C GLU A 355 -33.26 15.91 12.99
N ALA A 356 -34.28 16.71 12.73
CA ALA A 356 -35.67 16.31 12.84
C ALA A 356 -36.06 15.32 11.73
N GLY A 357 -35.73 15.65 10.48
CA GLY A 357 -35.93 14.73 9.35
C GLY A 357 -35.15 13.43 9.48
N LEU A 358 -33.92 13.48 10.04
CA LEU A 358 -33.17 12.28 10.36
C LEU A 358 -33.85 11.43 11.43
N ALA A 359 -34.36 12.06 12.50
CA ALA A 359 -35.11 11.36 13.55
C ALA A 359 -36.39 10.75 13.00
N ASP A 360 -37.16 11.45 12.14
CA ASP A 360 -38.39 10.97 11.52
C ASP A 360 -38.13 9.74 10.62
N ALA A 361 -37.06 9.77 9.83
CA ALA A 361 -36.67 8.64 8.99
C ALA A 361 -36.27 7.40 9.83
N LEU A 362 -35.47 7.63 10.88
CA LEU A 362 -35.09 6.57 11.82
C LEU A 362 -36.31 6.01 12.57
N GLU A 363 -37.24 6.86 13.03
CA GLU A 363 -38.47 6.44 13.72
C GLU A 363 -39.32 5.52 12.86
N LYS A 364 -39.51 5.82 11.55
CA LYS A 364 -40.25 4.95 10.62
C LYS A 364 -39.65 3.54 10.59
N LEU A 365 -38.33 3.46 10.53
CA LEU A 365 -37.63 2.17 10.52
C LEU A 365 -37.65 1.48 11.89
N LEU A 366 -37.53 2.21 12.99
CA LEU A 366 -37.59 1.65 14.34
C LEU A 366 -38.94 1.02 14.61
N ARG A 367 -40.04 1.64 14.13
CA ARG A 367 -41.42 1.16 14.34
C ARG A 367 -41.86 0.01 13.43
N SER A 368 -41.17 -0.22 12.27
CA SER A 368 -41.59 -1.25 11.32
C SER A 368 -40.45 -2.21 10.97
N PRO A 369 -40.46 -3.42 11.57
CA PRO A 369 -39.57 -4.51 11.18
C PRO A 369 -39.71 -4.94 9.72
N GLU A 370 -40.99 -4.90 9.21
CA GLU A 370 -41.32 -5.26 7.83
C GLU A 370 -40.62 -4.30 6.85
N LEU A 371 -40.68 -3.00 7.11
CA LEU A 371 -40.05 -1.97 6.30
C LEU A 371 -38.54 -2.14 6.31
N ARG A 372 -37.94 -2.43 7.49
CA ARG A 372 -36.48 -2.72 7.58
C ARG A 372 -36.09 -3.89 6.71
N THR A 373 -36.87 -4.98 6.76
CA THR A 373 -36.63 -6.20 5.97
C THR A 373 -36.75 -5.92 4.47
N GLN A 374 -37.80 -5.22 4.06
CA GLN A 374 -38.07 -4.89 2.67
C GLN A 374 -36.95 -4.00 2.08
N MET A 375 -36.64 -2.88 2.74
CA MET A 375 -35.62 -1.96 2.27
C MET A 375 -34.21 -2.57 2.32
N GLY A 376 -33.90 -3.35 3.36
CA GLY A 376 -32.62 -4.06 3.45
C GLY A 376 -32.40 -5.04 2.31
N ALA A 377 -33.45 -5.84 1.97
CA ALA A 377 -33.41 -6.77 0.84
C ALA A 377 -33.28 -6.04 -0.51
N ALA A 378 -33.97 -4.90 -0.68
CA ALA A 378 -33.84 -4.07 -1.88
C ALA A 378 -32.42 -3.50 -2.02
N GLY A 379 -31.87 -2.96 -0.93
CA GLY A 379 -30.50 -2.45 -0.89
C GLY A 379 -29.46 -3.50 -1.25
N GLN A 380 -29.61 -4.72 -0.71
CA GLN A 380 -28.70 -5.82 -1.03
C GLN A 380 -28.74 -6.19 -2.53
N ARG A 381 -29.93 -6.32 -3.12
CA ARG A 381 -30.07 -6.56 -4.56
C ARG A 381 -29.42 -5.47 -5.40
N ARG A 382 -29.61 -4.20 -5.02
CA ARG A 382 -29.01 -3.06 -5.72
C ARG A 382 -27.48 -3.13 -5.71
N VAL A 383 -26.88 -3.39 -4.54
CA VAL A 383 -25.41 -3.52 -4.44
C VAL A 383 -24.90 -4.66 -5.31
N GLN A 384 -25.59 -5.81 -5.31
CA GLN A 384 -25.21 -6.95 -6.15
C GLN A 384 -25.30 -6.63 -7.65
N ALA A 385 -26.29 -5.87 -8.07
CA ALA A 385 -26.51 -5.54 -9.47
C ALA A 385 -25.58 -4.44 -10.00
N GLU A 386 -25.25 -3.43 -9.17
CA GLU A 386 -24.63 -2.20 -9.67
C GLU A 386 -23.23 -1.94 -9.09
N PHE A 387 -22.96 -2.38 -7.85
CA PHE A 387 -21.76 -2.00 -7.12
C PHE A 387 -20.78 -3.16 -6.84
N ALA A 388 -20.93 -4.29 -7.52
CA ALA A 388 -19.93 -5.34 -7.45
C ALA A 388 -18.59 -4.86 -8.03
N VAL A 389 -17.48 -5.21 -7.39
CA VAL A 389 -16.14 -4.78 -7.82
C VAL A 389 -15.79 -5.21 -9.24
N ASP A 390 -16.40 -6.27 -9.74
CA ASP A 390 -16.21 -6.73 -11.12
C ASP A 390 -16.66 -5.67 -12.15
N HIS A 391 -17.65 -4.84 -11.84
CA HIS A 391 -18.07 -3.71 -12.69
C HIS A 391 -17.00 -2.61 -12.72
N THR A 392 -16.38 -2.31 -11.55
CA THR A 392 -15.24 -1.38 -11.45
C THR A 392 -14.09 -1.85 -12.33
N VAL A 393 -13.67 -3.11 -12.15
CA VAL A 393 -12.58 -3.72 -12.93
C VAL A 393 -12.88 -3.70 -14.42
N LYS A 394 -14.07 -4.12 -14.83
CA LYS A 394 -14.50 -4.10 -16.25
C LYS A 394 -14.40 -2.70 -16.86
N SER A 395 -14.83 -1.67 -16.11
CA SER A 395 -14.79 -0.28 -16.57
C SER A 395 -13.35 0.22 -16.69
N LEU A 396 -12.47 -0.07 -15.73
CA LEU A 396 -11.06 0.31 -15.79
C LEU A 396 -10.32 -0.42 -16.91
N LEU A 397 -10.55 -1.72 -17.07
CA LEU A 397 -9.95 -2.52 -18.13
C LEU A 397 -10.28 -1.99 -19.52
N ALA A 398 -11.55 -1.60 -19.75
CA ALA A 398 -11.96 -1.00 -21.00
C ALA A 398 -11.21 0.32 -21.30
N GLN A 399 -10.83 1.09 -20.29
CA GLN A 399 -10.02 2.29 -20.47
C GLN A 399 -8.55 1.94 -20.71
N TYR A 400 -8.00 0.96 -20.00
CA TYR A 400 -6.62 0.52 -20.27
C TYR A 400 -6.48 -0.06 -21.68
N GLU A 401 -7.45 -0.86 -22.17
CA GLU A 401 -7.46 -1.35 -23.55
C GLU A 401 -7.43 -0.21 -24.58
N LYS A 402 -8.17 0.87 -24.30
CA LYS A 402 -8.24 2.03 -25.19
C LYS A 402 -6.97 2.87 -25.20
N HIS A 403 -6.31 3.02 -24.05
CA HIS A 403 -5.26 4.03 -23.85
C HIS A 403 -3.87 3.45 -23.65
N VAL A 404 -3.73 2.16 -23.35
CA VAL A 404 -2.44 1.54 -23.03
C VAL A 404 -1.99 0.66 -24.18
N GLN A 405 -0.77 0.90 -24.66
CA GLN A 405 -0.13 0.01 -25.64
C GLN A 405 0.18 -1.33 -24.95
N PRO A 406 -0.10 -2.47 -25.57
CA PRO A 406 0.30 -3.77 -25.04
C PRO A 406 1.80 -3.78 -24.79
N ALA A 407 2.22 -4.23 -23.61
CA ALA A 407 3.63 -4.47 -23.35
C ALA A 407 4.13 -5.58 -24.28
N PRO A 408 5.32 -5.44 -24.88
CA PRO A 408 5.97 -6.60 -25.46
C PRO A 408 6.12 -7.66 -24.36
N PRO A 409 6.01 -8.96 -24.69
CA PRO A 409 6.12 -10.00 -23.67
C PRO A 409 7.42 -9.80 -22.88
N HIS A 410 7.27 -9.25 -21.68
CA HIS A 410 8.37 -8.97 -20.80
C HIS A 410 8.57 -10.20 -19.93
N ALA A 411 9.34 -11.16 -20.44
CA ALA A 411 10.00 -12.10 -19.57
C ALA A 411 10.94 -11.24 -18.71
N ALA A 412 10.51 -10.85 -17.50
CA ALA A 412 11.42 -10.29 -16.51
C ALA A 412 12.59 -11.27 -16.43
N LYS A 413 13.76 -10.86 -16.90
CA LYS A 413 14.93 -11.71 -16.80
C LYS A 413 15.15 -12.00 -15.32
N PRO A 414 15.22 -13.27 -14.91
CA PRO A 414 15.45 -13.61 -13.53
C PRO A 414 16.72 -12.90 -13.04
N VAL A 415 16.67 -12.29 -11.89
CA VAL A 415 17.86 -11.66 -11.27
C VAL A 415 18.93 -12.73 -11.00
N GLY A 416 18.51 -13.99 -10.76
CA GLY A 416 19.41 -15.13 -10.51
C GLY A 416 20.23 -14.94 -9.23
N LEU A 417 21.11 -13.93 -9.21
CA LEU A 417 22.02 -13.62 -8.11
C LEU A 417 21.66 -12.31 -7.40
N ALA A 418 21.53 -12.37 -6.07
CA ALA A 418 21.41 -11.20 -5.20
C ALA A 418 22.67 -11.02 -4.32
N LEU A 419 23.16 -9.81 -4.20
CA LEU A 419 24.14 -9.41 -3.20
C LEU A 419 23.41 -8.77 -2.01
N LEU A 420 23.59 -9.30 -0.81
CA LEU A 420 23.03 -8.76 0.42
C LEU A 420 24.04 -7.88 1.11
N LEU A 421 23.66 -6.63 1.37
CA LEU A 421 24.50 -5.60 2.00
C LEU A 421 23.86 -5.10 3.29
N ALA A 422 24.65 -4.99 4.37
CA ALA A 422 24.19 -4.39 5.62
C ALA A 422 23.82 -2.91 5.44
N GLU A 423 24.61 -2.19 4.65
CA GLU A 423 24.41 -0.74 4.41
C GLU A 423 24.89 -0.32 3.01
N TRP A 424 24.31 0.78 2.50
CA TRP A 424 24.74 1.43 1.26
C TRP A 424 24.58 2.96 1.43
N PRO A 425 25.50 3.81 0.96
CA PRO A 425 26.76 3.47 0.26
C PRO A 425 27.67 2.56 1.07
N ALA A 426 28.13 1.50 0.40
CA ALA A 426 28.88 0.46 1.07
C ALA A 426 30.35 0.88 1.30
N PRO A 427 31.09 0.23 2.22
CA PRO A 427 32.54 0.35 2.28
C PRO A 427 33.19 0.10 0.92
N GLU A 428 34.31 0.75 0.65
CA GLU A 428 34.99 0.77 -0.66
C GLU A 428 35.13 -0.61 -1.33
N ARG A 429 35.32 -1.66 -0.53
CA ARG A 429 35.40 -3.04 -1.02
C ARG A 429 34.08 -3.53 -1.65
N HIS A 430 32.99 -3.36 -0.94
CA HIS A 430 31.66 -3.79 -1.41
C HIS A 430 31.20 -2.97 -2.61
N GLU A 431 31.59 -1.70 -2.68
CA GLU A 431 31.39 -0.86 -3.86
C GLU A 431 32.10 -1.44 -5.09
N ALA A 432 33.36 -1.88 -4.95
CA ALA A 432 34.11 -2.53 -6.04
C ALA A 432 33.46 -3.84 -6.48
N GLU A 433 32.96 -4.65 -5.55
CA GLU A 433 32.20 -5.87 -5.82
C GLU A 433 30.89 -5.59 -6.57
N LEU A 434 30.14 -4.55 -6.16
CA LEU A 434 28.92 -4.11 -6.85
C LEU A 434 29.20 -3.64 -8.29
N VAL A 435 30.25 -2.82 -8.48
CA VAL A 435 30.65 -2.37 -9.82
C VAL A 435 30.98 -3.57 -10.72
N GLN A 436 31.70 -4.53 -10.20
CA GLN A 436 32.08 -5.74 -10.95
C GLN A 436 30.85 -6.61 -11.28
N LEU A 437 29.93 -6.78 -10.32
CA LEU A 437 28.66 -7.49 -10.56
C LEU A 437 27.80 -6.79 -11.63
N ALA A 438 27.63 -5.47 -11.53
CA ALA A 438 26.88 -4.69 -12.50
C ALA A 438 27.46 -4.79 -13.93
N GLN A 439 28.79 -4.94 -14.06
CA GLN A 439 29.47 -5.09 -15.36
C GLN A 439 29.35 -6.50 -15.93
N GLN A 440 29.50 -7.53 -15.10
CA GLN A 440 29.61 -8.92 -15.55
C GLN A 440 28.29 -9.70 -15.46
N LEU A 441 27.38 -9.26 -14.59
CA LEU A 441 26.03 -9.81 -14.36
C LEU A 441 25.04 -8.67 -14.25
N PRO A 442 24.71 -8.00 -15.36
CA PRO A 442 23.86 -6.80 -15.34
C PRO A 442 22.46 -7.04 -14.76
N GLU A 443 22.01 -8.29 -14.72
CA GLU A 443 20.74 -8.69 -14.09
C GLU A 443 20.85 -8.86 -12.56
N SER A 444 22.07 -8.85 -11.99
CA SER A 444 22.25 -8.97 -10.53
C SER A 444 21.80 -7.72 -9.80
N ARG A 445 21.32 -7.88 -8.55
CA ARG A 445 20.89 -6.77 -7.68
C ARG A 445 21.53 -6.85 -6.32
N ALA A 446 21.75 -5.67 -5.73
CA ALA A 446 22.08 -5.54 -4.32
C ALA A 446 20.83 -5.20 -3.52
N TYR A 447 20.55 -6.00 -2.49
CA TYR A 447 19.51 -5.73 -1.52
C TYR A 447 20.15 -5.16 -0.26
N VAL A 448 19.76 -3.95 0.10
CA VAL A 448 20.42 -3.15 1.14
C VAL A 448 19.54 -3.10 2.38
N LEU A 449 20.06 -3.55 3.52
CA LEU A 449 19.32 -3.57 4.78
C LEU A 449 19.16 -2.18 5.40
N ASN A 450 20.21 -1.35 5.31
CA ASN A 450 20.19 -0.01 5.86
C ASN A 450 20.76 1.01 4.86
N ALA A 451 20.03 2.11 4.64
CA ALA A 451 20.50 3.20 3.80
C ALA A 451 21.37 4.19 4.61
N SER A 452 22.63 4.38 4.20
CA SER A 452 23.53 5.42 4.71
C SER A 452 23.52 6.64 3.79
N ALA A 453 23.76 7.83 4.34
CA ALA A 453 23.68 9.08 3.57
C ALA A 453 25.01 9.56 2.98
N THR A 454 26.14 8.94 3.32
CA THR A 454 27.48 9.47 3.01
C THR A 454 28.26 8.51 2.12
N PRO A 455 28.36 8.76 0.78
CA PRO A 455 29.19 7.97 -0.11
C PRO A 455 30.67 8.12 0.24
N VAL A 456 31.40 7.01 0.22
CA VAL A 456 32.85 6.97 0.49
C VAL A 456 33.68 7.14 -0.80
N ALA A 457 33.09 6.80 -1.97
CA ALA A 457 33.78 6.86 -3.27
C ALA A 457 32.81 7.26 -4.38
N ASP A 458 33.32 7.75 -5.52
CA ASP A 458 32.48 8.17 -6.67
C ASP A 458 31.81 7.01 -7.43
N SER A 459 32.17 5.77 -7.13
CA SER A 459 31.58 4.56 -7.72
C SER A 459 30.08 4.41 -7.46
N TRP A 460 29.54 5.03 -6.41
CA TRP A 460 28.12 4.99 -6.07
C TRP A 460 27.19 5.38 -7.22
N ARG A 461 27.64 6.28 -8.12
CA ARG A 461 26.84 6.70 -9.29
C ARG A 461 26.56 5.54 -10.25
N LYS A 462 27.46 4.55 -10.30
CA LYS A 462 27.32 3.35 -11.14
C LYS A 462 26.53 2.25 -10.44
N THR A 463 26.63 2.17 -9.11
CA THR A 463 26.01 1.09 -8.32
C THR A 463 24.58 1.39 -7.89
N LEU A 464 24.21 2.66 -7.66
CA LEU A 464 22.89 3.08 -7.24
C LEU A 464 21.73 2.44 -8.05
N PRO A 465 21.78 2.35 -9.39
CA PRO A 465 20.71 1.74 -10.17
C PRO A 465 20.51 0.24 -9.93
N HIS A 466 21.50 -0.43 -9.37
CA HIS A 466 21.48 -1.87 -9.07
C HIS A 466 21.09 -2.15 -7.60
N CYS A 467 20.88 -1.11 -6.79
CA CYS A 467 20.54 -1.26 -5.38
C CYS A 467 19.03 -1.17 -5.16
N GLU A 468 18.50 -2.12 -4.41
CA GLU A 468 17.16 -2.08 -3.86
C GLU A 468 17.24 -2.00 -2.33
N PHE A 469 16.53 -1.05 -1.75
CA PHE A 469 16.61 -0.76 -0.33
C PHE A 469 15.47 -1.43 0.43
N LEU A 470 15.78 -1.96 1.61
CA LEU A 470 14.74 -2.42 2.52
C LEU A 470 13.79 -1.26 2.85
N PRO A 471 12.49 -1.50 2.95
CA PRO A 471 11.53 -0.45 3.28
C PRO A 471 11.70 0.04 4.73
N ASP A 472 11.03 1.14 5.05
CA ASP A 472 10.96 1.72 6.38
C ASP A 472 10.57 0.70 7.47
N ALA A 473 11.07 0.88 8.69
CA ALA A 473 10.83 -0.01 9.82
C ALA A 473 9.35 -0.27 10.09
N MET A 474 8.46 0.71 9.84
CA MET A 474 7.01 0.52 9.98
C MET A 474 6.45 -0.46 8.95
N VAL A 475 7.00 -0.49 7.76
CA VAL A 475 6.64 -1.47 6.72
C VAL A 475 7.11 -2.86 7.11
N VAL A 476 8.37 -2.97 7.51
CA VAL A 476 8.98 -4.24 7.94
C VAL A 476 8.20 -4.85 9.11
N GLU A 477 7.82 -4.04 10.10
CA GLU A 477 7.00 -4.49 11.24
C GLU A 477 5.59 -4.91 10.79
N GLY A 478 4.95 -4.15 9.89
CA GLY A 478 3.64 -4.51 9.34
C GLY A 478 3.65 -5.84 8.60
N GLU A 479 4.68 -6.10 7.79
CA GLU A 479 4.88 -7.39 7.09
C GLU A 479 5.14 -8.54 8.07
N TRP A 480 5.93 -8.29 9.11
CA TRP A 480 6.17 -9.26 10.18
C TRP A 480 4.88 -9.69 10.88
N GLN A 481 4.00 -8.73 11.18
CA GLN A 481 2.73 -9.02 11.86
C GLN A 481 1.75 -9.80 10.99
N GLN A 482 1.74 -9.56 9.66
CA GLN A 482 0.84 -10.24 8.73
C GLN A 482 1.24 -11.68 8.41
N GLN A 483 2.54 -11.98 8.35
CA GLN A 483 3.05 -13.28 7.90
C GLN A 483 3.16 -14.28 9.08
N LYS A 484 2.05 -14.60 9.73
CA LYS A 484 2.00 -15.42 10.95
C LYS A 484 2.72 -16.76 10.82
N ASP A 485 2.52 -17.48 9.71
CA ASP A 485 3.13 -18.80 9.50
C ASP A 485 4.64 -18.71 9.32
N LEU A 486 5.13 -17.74 8.53
CA LEU A 486 6.56 -17.53 8.35
C LEU A 486 7.22 -17.02 9.65
N ARG A 487 6.53 -16.16 10.40
CA ARG A 487 6.98 -15.71 11.71
C ARG A 487 7.14 -16.88 12.68
N HIS A 488 6.13 -17.74 12.79
CA HIS A 488 6.20 -18.94 13.61
C HIS A 488 7.36 -19.85 13.20
N ARG A 489 7.53 -20.09 11.90
CA ARG A 489 8.68 -20.87 11.39
C ARG A 489 10.01 -20.21 11.72
N ALA A 490 10.14 -18.89 11.62
CA ALA A 490 11.35 -18.18 12.02
C ALA A 490 11.63 -18.33 13.52
N GLU A 491 10.62 -18.22 14.37
CA GLU A 491 10.73 -18.42 15.82
C GLU A 491 11.20 -19.85 16.17
N VAL A 492 10.72 -20.87 15.47
CA VAL A 492 11.20 -22.26 15.61
C VAL A 492 12.68 -22.40 15.22
N LEU A 493 13.08 -21.78 14.10
CA LEU A 493 14.46 -21.81 13.61
C LEU A 493 15.46 -21.15 14.58
N ARG A 494 15.01 -20.28 15.48
CA ARG A 494 15.86 -19.71 16.52
C ARG A 494 16.57 -20.79 17.34
N GLY A 495 15.91 -21.91 17.61
CA GLY A 495 16.50 -23.04 18.32
C GLY A 495 17.70 -23.67 17.59
N GLU A 496 17.77 -23.59 16.27
CA GLU A 496 18.89 -24.11 15.48
C GLU A 496 20.17 -23.25 15.59
N ILE A 497 20.02 -21.93 15.78
CA ILE A 497 21.15 -20.99 15.92
C ILE A 497 21.78 -21.06 17.32
N GLY A 498 21.03 -21.59 18.31
CA GLY A 498 21.50 -21.71 19.69
C GLY A 498 21.25 -20.45 20.54
N SER A 499 21.51 -20.54 21.86
CA SER A 499 21.22 -19.48 22.84
C SER A 499 22.20 -18.30 22.83
N LYS A 500 23.17 -18.29 21.94
CA LYS A 500 24.27 -17.30 21.90
C LYS A 500 23.93 -16.02 21.10
N MET A 501 22.91 -16.04 20.27
CA MET A 501 22.37 -14.83 19.65
C MET A 501 21.25 -14.26 20.52
N ALA A 502 21.30 -12.97 20.84
CA ALA A 502 20.23 -12.32 21.59
C ALA A 502 18.89 -12.44 20.84
N THR A 503 17.79 -12.60 21.58
CA THR A 503 16.45 -12.76 20.98
C THR A 503 16.09 -11.59 20.09
N GLU A 504 16.39 -10.37 20.53
CA GLU A 504 16.08 -9.14 19.78
C GLU A 504 16.85 -9.08 18.47
N ASP A 505 18.15 -9.43 18.46
CA ASP A 505 18.98 -9.46 17.26
C ASP A 505 18.45 -10.50 16.25
N PHE A 506 18.12 -11.71 16.74
CA PHE A 506 17.53 -12.74 15.89
C PHE A 506 16.20 -12.27 15.25
N LEU A 507 15.32 -11.69 16.07
CA LEU A 507 14.03 -11.18 15.57
C LEU A 507 14.20 -10.02 14.58
N ALA A 508 15.20 -9.15 14.76
CA ALA A 508 15.54 -8.12 13.79
C ALA A 508 15.96 -8.72 12.44
N HIS A 509 16.85 -9.72 12.46
CA HIS A 509 17.24 -10.44 11.23
C HIS A 509 16.05 -11.18 10.59
N ALA A 510 15.17 -11.78 11.39
CA ALA A 510 13.99 -12.48 10.89
C ALA A 510 13.00 -11.52 10.21
N ARG A 511 12.78 -10.33 10.77
CA ARG A 511 11.96 -9.28 10.13
C ARG A 511 12.54 -8.86 8.78
N HIS A 512 13.84 -8.61 8.70
CA HIS A 512 14.52 -8.28 7.44
C HIS A 512 14.38 -9.41 6.42
N ALA A 513 14.59 -10.66 6.82
CA ALA A 513 14.47 -11.81 5.94
C ALA A 513 13.05 -11.98 5.39
N LEU A 514 12.02 -11.82 6.23
CA LEU A 514 10.62 -11.90 5.79
C LEU A 514 10.27 -10.81 4.77
N SER A 515 10.70 -9.58 5.02
CA SER A 515 10.48 -8.47 4.10
C SER A 515 11.18 -8.69 2.74
N LEU A 516 12.40 -9.22 2.75
CA LEU A 516 13.15 -9.55 1.54
C LEU A 516 12.56 -10.71 0.74
N LEU A 517 11.98 -11.73 1.38
CA LEU A 517 11.44 -12.91 0.69
C LEU A 517 10.46 -12.56 -0.43
N ARG A 518 9.64 -11.53 -0.23
CA ARG A 518 8.68 -11.05 -1.24
C ARG A 518 9.42 -10.49 -2.46
N LEU A 519 10.45 -9.68 -2.23
CA LEU A 519 11.28 -9.08 -3.28
C LEU A 519 12.07 -10.15 -4.04
N LEU A 520 12.70 -11.09 -3.32
CA LEU A 520 13.48 -12.16 -3.93
C LEU A 520 12.62 -13.10 -4.79
N ARG A 521 11.40 -13.41 -4.34
CA ARG A 521 10.44 -14.21 -5.13
C ARG A 521 10.01 -13.49 -6.40
N ARG A 522 9.70 -12.21 -6.31
CA ARG A 522 9.37 -11.36 -7.45
C ARG A 522 10.49 -11.36 -8.49
N ASP A 523 11.73 -11.17 -8.03
CA ASP A 523 12.91 -11.07 -8.89
C ASP A 523 13.46 -12.45 -9.28
N GLN A 524 12.80 -13.53 -8.87
CA GLN A 524 13.18 -14.93 -9.14
C GLN A 524 14.64 -15.23 -8.73
N VAL A 525 15.07 -14.67 -7.61
CA VAL A 525 16.43 -14.86 -7.08
C VAL A 525 16.63 -16.31 -6.66
N ARG A 526 17.67 -16.94 -7.18
CA ARG A 526 18.06 -18.32 -6.86
C ARG A 526 19.20 -18.40 -5.87
N HIS A 527 20.06 -17.39 -5.85
CA HIS A 527 21.24 -17.36 -5.01
C HIS A 527 21.43 -16.00 -4.35
N VAL A 528 21.72 -16.00 -3.05
CA VAL A 528 22.01 -14.79 -2.24
C VAL A 528 23.44 -14.87 -1.72
N HIS A 529 24.27 -13.88 -2.06
CA HIS A 529 25.61 -13.74 -1.50
C HIS A 529 25.62 -12.67 -0.38
N ALA A 530 25.90 -13.09 0.85
CA ALA A 530 26.12 -12.19 1.97
C ALA A 530 27.50 -11.53 1.84
N ALA A 531 27.54 -10.21 1.71
CA ALA A 531 28.80 -9.48 1.48
C ALA A 531 29.73 -9.48 2.69
N SER A 532 29.18 -9.67 3.88
CA SER A 532 29.95 -9.83 5.12
C SER A 532 29.25 -10.75 6.12
N VAL A 533 29.89 -10.96 7.27
CA VAL A 533 29.33 -11.77 8.36
C VAL A 533 28.04 -11.15 8.95
N ARG A 534 27.86 -9.84 8.82
CA ARG A 534 26.69 -9.12 9.37
C ARG A 534 25.38 -9.53 8.68
N GLU A 535 25.42 -9.82 7.38
CA GLU A 535 24.25 -10.21 6.59
C GLU A 535 23.99 -11.71 6.64
N LEU A 536 24.95 -12.49 7.11
CA LEU A 536 24.87 -13.95 7.06
C LEU A 536 23.65 -14.53 7.81
N PRO A 537 23.21 -14.03 8.98
CA PRO A 537 21.98 -14.48 9.64
C PRO A 537 20.73 -14.26 8.78
N VAL A 538 20.64 -13.12 8.09
CA VAL A 538 19.54 -12.83 7.18
C VAL A 538 19.58 -13.77 5.97
N ALA A 539 20.73 -13.98 5.36
CA ALA A 539 20.91 -14.91 4.24
C ALA A 539 20.53 -16.34 4.64
N TRP A 540 20.95 -16.80 5.81
CA TRP A 540 20.58 -18.12 6.36
C TRP A 540 19.06 -18.27 6.52
N LEU A 541 18.39 -17.26 7.08
CA LEU A 541 16.93 -17.24 7.21
C LEU A 541 16.24 -17.25 5.84
N LEU A 542 16.77 -16.52 4.85
CA LEU A 542 16.26 -16.56 3.48
C LEU A 542 16.35 -17.95 2.88
N LYS A 543 17.45 -18.69 3.13
CA LYS A 543 17.57 -20.10 2.73
C LYS A 543 16.52 -20.98 3.42
N LYS A 544 16.42 -20.91 4.75
CA LYS A 544 15.53 -21.77 5.55
C LYS A 544 14.04 -21.49 5.29
N LEU A 545 13.67 -20.25 5.08
CA LEU A 545 12.28 -19.83 4.86
C LEU A 545 11.89 -19.79 3.38
N GLY A 546 12.83 -19.44 2.50
CA GLY A 546 12.60 -19.18 1.08
C GLY A 546 13.21 -20.20 0.12
N GLY A 547 14.12 -21.05 0.59
CA GLY A 547 14.74 -22.11 -0.23
C GLY A 547 15.85 -21.62 -1.18
N VAL A 548 16.29 -20.36 -1.10
CA VAL A 548 17.38 -19.84 -1.93
C VAL A 548 18.72 -20.45 -1.53
N SER A 549 19.64 -20.61 -2.50
CA SER A 549 21.02 -20.96 -2.20
C SER A 549 21.76 -19.77 -1.61
N ILE A 550 22.71 -19.97 -0.72
CA ILE A 550 23.48 -18.88 -0.09
C ILE A 550 24.98 -19.10 -0.16
N SER A 551 25.73 -17.99 -0.21
CA SER A 551 27.17 -17.94 -0.01
C SER A 551 27.55 -16.69 0.81
N ALA A 552 28.75 -16.64 1.33
CA ALA A 552 29.19 -15.53 2.16
C ALA A 552 30.65 -15.13 1.93
N SER A 553 30.95 -13.85 2.08
CA SER A 553 32.31 -13.33 2.30
C SER A 553 32.54 -13.14 3.80
N LEU A 554 33.68 -13.62 4.30
CA LEU A 554 34.10 -13.47 5.70
C LEU A 554 35.27 -12.50 5.77
N ASP A 555 35.15 -11.52 6.67
CA ASP A 555 36.20 -10.56 7.01
C ASP A 555 36.65 -10.71 8.46
N ASP A 556 37.78 -10.06 8.81
CA ASP A 556 38.39 -10.16 10.15
C ASP A 556 37.56 -9.51 11.27
N LYS A 557 36.49 -8.77 10.92
CA LYS A 557 35.62 -8.07 11.89
C LYS A 557 34.39 -8.90 12.19
N VAL A 558 34.59 -10.07 12.81
CA VAL A 558 33.46 -10.95 13.16
C VAL A 558 32.75 -10.46 14.41
N ALA A 559 31.48 -10.16 14.28
CA ALA A 559 30.59 -9.75 15.37
C ALA A 559 29.74 -10.91 15.91
N LEU A 560 29.84 -12.12 15.34
CA LEU A 560 29.04 -13.29 15.74
C LEU A 560 29.85 -14.25 16.63
N HIS A 561 29.15 -14.88 17.56
CA HIS A 561 29.73 -15.95 18.38
C HIS A 561 30.11 -17.16 17.51
N ASP A 562 31.23 -17.83 17.81
CA ASP A 562 31.78 -18.92 16.99
C ASP A 562 30.82 -20.08 16.77
N GLU A 563 30.01 -20.45 17.77
CA GLU A 563 29.00 -21.49 17.64
C GLU A 563 27.90 -21.10 16.65
N THR A 564 27.39 -19.85 16.74
CA THR A 564 26.42 -19.29 15.81
C THR A 564 26.99 -19.24 14.39
N LEU A 565 28.22 -18.73 14.24
CA LEU A 565 28.88 -18.66 12.95
C LEU A 565 29.03 -20.05 12.31
N THR A 566 29.41 -21.07 13.09
CA THR A 566 29.55 -22.45 12.63
C THR A 566 28.24 -23.01 12.07
N VAL A 567 27.10 -22.74 12.74
CA VAL A 567 25.77 -23.18 12.26
C VAL A 567 25.41 -22.50 10.93
N LEU A 568 25.64 -21.20 10.82
CA LEU A 568 25.30 -20.44 9.61
C LEU A 568 26.15 -20.84 8.41
N LEU A 569 27.45 -21.08 8.61
CA LEU A 569 28.39 -21.43 7.54
C LEU A 569 28.17 -22.85 6.97
N LYS A 570 27.67 -23.79 7.77
CA LYS A 570 27.32 -25.14 7.29
C LYS A 570 26.29 -25.14 6.17
N GLU A 571 25.47 -24.12 6.10
CA GLU A 571 24.41 -23.98 5.11
C GLU A 571 24.85 -23.26 3.82
N CYS A 572 26.07 -22.69 3.79
CA CYS A 572 26.58 -22.00 2.61
C CYS A 572 26.97 -22.97 1.49
N ALA A 573 26.66 -22.62 0.24
CA ALA A 573 27.17 -23.28 -0.95
C ALA A 573 28.66 -22.96 -1.17
N GLY A 574 29.09 -21.75 -0.73
CA GLY A 574 30.46 -21.32 -0.79
C GLY A 574 30.81 -20.27 0.25
N ILE A 575 32.05 -20.23 0.65
CA ILE A 575 32.61 -19.31 1.63
C ILE A 575 33.86 -18.67 1.03
N ARG A 576 33.88 -17.35 0.98
CA ARG A 576 35.04 -16.56 0.59
C ARG A 576 35.69 -15.94 1.83
N VAL A 577 36.95 -16.22 2.07
CA VAL A 577 37.69 -15.73 3.24
C VAL A 577 38.63 -14.60 2.83
N MET A 578 38.54 -13.48 3.50
CA MET A 578 39.25 -12.26 3.11
C MET A 578 40.63 -12.12 3.76
N ARG A 579 40.98 -12.91 4.80
CA ARG A 579 42.33 -13.01 5.42
C ARG A 579 42.45 -14.19 6.38
N GLY A 580 43.67 -14.69 6.59
CA GLY A 580 44.04 -16.00 7.10
C GLY A 580 43.62 -16.47 8.48
N ARG A 581 43.03 -15.66 9.38
CA ARG A 581 42.59 -16.14 10.71
C ARG A 581 41.19 -16.75 10.69
N MET A 582 40.42 -16.53 9.66
CA MET A 582 39.06 -17.04 9.54
C MET A 582 38.96 -18.45 8.95
N GLU A 583 40.03 -18.97 8.32
CA GLU A 583 40.07 -20.33 7.79
C GLU A 583 39.83 -21.40 8.86
N GLU A 584 40.35 -21.16 10.08
CA GLU A 584 40.20 -22.08 11.22
C GLU A 584 38.76 -22.21 11.70
N LYS A 585 37.89 -21.22 11.39
CA LYS A 585 36.47 -21.17 11.79
C LYS A 585 35.53 -21.84 10.78
N ILE A 586 36.04 -22.24 9.62
CA ILE A 586 35.23 -22.86 8.59
C ILE A 586 34.99 -24.32 8.94
N PRO A 587 33.73 -24.80 8.89
CA PRO A 587 33.42 -26.21 9.11
C PRO A 587 34.15 -27.09 8.09
N LYS A 588 34.97 -28.02 8.57
CA LYS A 588 35.61 -29.00 7.67
C LYS A 588 34.56 -29.95 7.12
N PRO A 589 34.55 -30.22 5.79
CA PRO A 589 33.60 -31.14 5.20
C PRO A 589 33.72 -32.54 5.80
N GLN A 590 32.63 -33.07 6.31
CA GLN A 590 32.54 -34.51 6.63
C GLN A 590 31.95 -35.21 5.41
N GLY A 591 32.75 -36.06 4.75
CA GLY A 591 32.28 -36.92 3.66
C GLY A 591 32.12 -36.26 2.26
N GLY A 592 32.90 -35.25 1.92
CA GLY A 592 33.01 -34.73 0.54
C GLY A 592 31.95 -33.72 0.08
N SER A 593 30.97 -33.33 0.92
CA SER A 593 29.91 -32.39 0.56
C SER A 593 29.92 -31.11 1.44
N GLY A 594 31.07 -30.45 1.53
CA GLY A 594 31.19 -29.16 2.26
C GLY A 594 31.08 -27.96 1.31
N PRO A 595 31.01 -26.73 1.87
CA PRO A 595 30.99 -25.50 1.09
C PRO A 595 32.29 -25.35 0.26
N TYR A 596 32.15 -24.76 -0.92
CA TYR A 596 33.31 -24.33 -1.70
C TYR A 596 34.00 -23.20 -0.96
N VAL A 597 35.30 -23.36 -0.66
CA VAL A 597 36.07 -22.34 0.11
C VAL A 597 37.14 -21.72 -0.79
N LEU A 598 37.15 -20.41 -0.88
CA LEU A 598 38.18 -19.63 -1.55
C LEU A 598 38.81 -18.64 -0.59
N VAL A 599 40.13 -18.73 -0.43
CA VAL A 599 40.90 -17.77 0.39
C VAL A 599 41.45 -16.65 -0.48
N HIS A 600 41.07 -15.44 -0.16
CA HIS A 600 41.50 -14.24 -0.89
C HIS A 600 42.88 -13.79 -0.46
N LYS A 601 43.80 -13.69 -1.41
CA LYS A 601 45.21 -13.36 -1.12
C LYS A 601 45.49 -11.84 -1.11
N SER A 602 44.82 -11.06 -1.94
CA SER A 602 44.89 -9.58 -1.95
C SER A 602 44.03 -8.99 -3.08
N GLY A 603 43.47 -7.79 -2.90
CA GLY A 603 42.78 -7.06 -3.97
C GLY A 603 41.40 -6.53 -3.58
N ARG A 604 40.82 -5.70 -4.48
CA ARG A 604 39.45 -5.20 -4.39
C ARG A 604 38.57 -5.94 -5.41
N GLY A 605 37.33 -6.25 -5.03
CA GLY A 605 36.39 -6.95 -5.91
C GLY A 605 36.43 -8.48 -5.82
N PHE A 606 35.70 -9.15 -6.70
CA PHE A 606 35.65 -10.60 -6.77
C PHE A 606 36.73 -11.17 -7.68
N GLU A 607 37.38 -12.26 -7.27
CA GLU A 607 38.31 -13.02 -8.10
C GLU A 607 37.54 -13.71 -9.25
N PRO A 608 38.20 -13.94 -10.42
CA PRO A 608 37.58 -14.61 -11.57
C PRO A 608 36.97 -15.97 -11.24
N GLU A 609 37.62 -16.74 -10.37
CA GLU A 609 37.13 -18.05 -9.93
C GLU A 609 35.86 -17.93 -9.11
N TRP A 610 35.80 -16.97 -8.17
CA TRP A 610 34.60 -16.69 -7.37
C TRP A 610 33.45 -16.19 -8.22
N MET A 611 33.72 -15.29 -9.16
CA MET A 611 32.74 -14.82 -10.14
C MET A 611 32.16 -15.96 -10.98
N GLY A 612 32.99 -16.93 -11.37
CA GLY A 612 32.54 -18.14 -12.06
C GLY A 612 31.56 -18.96 -11.22
N LYS A 613 31.84 -19.12 -9.93
CA LYS A 613 30.96 -19.82 -8.99
C LYS A 613 29.64 -19.07 -8.77
N LEU A 614 29.69 -17.74 -8.54
CA LEU A 614 28.49 -16.92 -8.38
C LEU A 614 27.59 -16.99 -9.61
N LYS A 615 28.14 -16.95 -10.82
CA LYS A 615 27.39 -17.14 -12.06
C LYS A 615 26.70 -18.50 -12.10
N GLY A 616 27.42 -19.57 -11.74
CA GLY A 616 26.87 -20.92 -11.72
C GLY A 616 25.74 -21.13 -10.69
N TRP A 617 25.83 -20.50 -9.53
CA TRP A 617 24.78 -20.59 -8.50
C TRP A 617 23.55 -19.72 -8.82
N GLY A 618 23.72 -18.60 -9.55
CA GLY A 618 22.65 -17.73 -10.00
C GLY A 618 21.90 -18.22 -11.24
N ALA A 619 22.51 -19.12 -12.00
CA ALA A 619 21.88 -19.73 -13.18
C ALA A 619 20.91 -20.84 -12.77
#